data_fd7d3f4a296b9dda9894e3273b7ae3a3
#
_entry.id   fd7d3f4a296b9dda9894e3273b7ae3a3
#
_cell.length_a   1.000
_cell.length_b   1.000
_cell.length_c   1.000
_cell.angle_alpha   90.00
_cell.angle_beta   90.00
_cell.angle_gamma   90.00
#
_symmetry.space_group_name_H-M   'P 1'
#
loop_
_entity.id
_entity.type
_entity.pdbx_description
1 polymer ?
#
loop_
_entity_poly.entity_id
_entity_poly.type
_entity_poly.pdbx_seq_one_letter_code
_entity_poly.pdbx_strand_id
1 'polypeptide(L)'
;MRGILRRLRIALSRLLAGLSRKVFPEAEGPEEMWQRHMLNRSVQDFITGIGPGSLDAAEISGAGQAVHDWKSFTSLDYPAFDLCEPLSSEVEGKFDIVICEQVLEHVIDPNAAARNLGDLVRPGGRVIVSTPFLIKVHELPMYGMFDYWRFTPRGLRTLLENAGLEVETVGAWGNHEVVLGNLDLWSALRRWHPLHNEPDIPVQVWAFARKPT
;
A
#
# COMPACT_ATOMS: atom_id res chain seq x y z
N MET A 1 12.13 -29.12 18.94
CA MET A 1 13.19 -28.73 18.00
C MET A 1 12.84 -27.53 17.13
N ARG A 2 11.69 -27.48 16.40
CA ARG A 2 11.33 -26.36 15.50
C ARG A 2 11.27 -24.99 16.22
N GLY A 3 10.78 -24.92 17.46
CA GLY A 3 10.69 -23.66 18.22
C GLY A 3 12.03 -23.09 18.65
N ILE A 4 13.01 -23.93 18.95
CA ILE A 4 14.36 -23.51 19.35
C ILE A 4 15.11 -22.97 18.14
N LEU A 5 15.03 -23.66 17.01
CA LEU A 5 15.64 -23.20 15.74
C LEU A 5 15.07 -21.85 15.30
N ARG A 6 13.76 -21.63 15.44
CA ARG A 6 13.10 -20.34 15.14
C ARG A 6 13.63 -19.23 16.05
N ARG A 7 13.76 -19.49 17.37
CA ARG A 7 14.32 -18.49 18.32
C ARG A 7 15.77 -18.15 18.02
N LEU A 8 16.59 -19.13 17.65
CA LEU A 8 17.99 -18.94 17.26
C LEU A 8 18.09 -18.12 15.97
N ARG A 9 17.25 -18.38 14.96
CA ARG A 9 17.21 -17.60 13.72
C ARG A 9 16.82 -16.15 14.00
N ILE A 10 15.83 -15.90 14.87
CA ILE A 10 15.42 -14.55 15.27
C ILE A 10 16.54 -13.85 16.03
N ALA A 11 17.22 -14.53 16.94
CA ALA A 11 18.35 -13.95 17.68
C ALA A 11 19.51 -13.60 16.74
N LEU A 12 19.84 -14.47 15.80
CA LEU A 12 20.88 -14.26 14.81
C LEU A 12 20.53 -13.10 13.86
N SER A 13 19.31 -13.03 13.36
CA SER A 13 18.89 -11.90 12.49
C SER A 13 18.93 -10.56 13.22
N ARG A 14 18.57 -10.52 14.52
CA ARG A 14 18.71 -9.31 15.36
C ARG A 14 20.16 -8.91 15.55
N LEU A 15 21.05 -9.88 15.78
CA LEU A 15 22.49 -9.65 15.91
C LEU A 15 23.08 -9.12 14.60
N LEU A 16 22.73 -9.74 13.48
CA LEU A 16 23.17 -9.31 12.15
C LEU A 16 22.63 -7.91 11.81
N ALA A 17 21.38 -7.60 12.12
CA ALA A 17 20.80 -6.27 11.96
C ALA A 17 21.56 -5.22 12.82
N GLY A 18 21.96 -5.57 14.04
CA GLY A 18 22.75 -4.70 14.91
C GLY A 18 24.16 -4.47 14.39
N LEU A 19 24.79 -5.48 13.82
CA LEU A 19 26.12 -5.37 13.18
C LEU A 19 26.06 -4.54 11.90
N SER A 20 25.03 -4.74 11.08
CA SER A 20 24.83 -4.02 9.84
C SER A 20 24.65 -2.51 10.07
N ARG A 21 23.89 -2.11 11.10
CA ARG A 21 23.78 -0.68 11.47
C ARG A 21 25.12 -0.02 11.77
N LYS A 22 26.09 -0.77 12.31
CA LYS A 22 27.44 -0.27 12.59
C LYS A 22 28.31 -0.18 11.35
N VAL A 23 28.08 -1.06 10.37
CA VAL A 23 28.88 -1.15 9.13
C VAL A 23 28.31 -0.25 8.03
N PHE A 24 26.99 -0.04 8.03
CA PHE A 24 26.26 0.78 7.05
C PHE A 24 25.40 1.83 7.78
N PRO A 25 25.99 2.93 8.27
CA PRO A 25 25.24 3.98 8.98
C PRO A 25 24.13 4.63 8.14
N GLU A 26 24.23 4.59 6.81
CA GLU A 26 23.18 5.01 5.87
C GLU A 26 21.92 4.13 5.94
N ALA A 27 22.00 2.96 6.56
CA ALA A 27 20.87 2.12 6.87
C ALA A 27 20.03 2.64 8.06
N GLU A 28 20.41 3.72 8.71
CA GLU A 28 19.68 4.40 9.77
C GLU A 28 18.63 5.35 9.18
N GLY A 29 17.62 4.81 8.60
CA GLY A 29 16.39 5.54 8.31
C GLY A 29 15.29 5.14 9.28
N PRO A 30 14.08 5.72 9.16
CA PRO A 30 12.95 5.40 10.03
C PRO A 30 12.76 3.88 10.12
N GLU A 31 12.20 3.42 11.23
CA GLU A 31 11.95 1.99 11.53
C GLU A 31 10.96 1.30 10.57
N GLU A 32 10.88 1.79 9.36
CA GLU A 32 10.01 1.37 8.30
C GLU A 32 10.60 0.19 7.51
N MET A 33 9.77 -0.77 7.16
CA MET A 33 10.16 -1.87 6.28
C MET A 33 10.47 -1.34 4.87
N TRP A 34 11.46 -1.92 4.20
CA TRP A 34 11.89 -1.44 2.88
C TRP A 34 10.80 -1.37 1.82
N GLN A 35 9.93 -2.36 1.74
CA GLN A 35 8.83 -2.35 0.78
C GLN A 35 7.86 -1.18 1.05
N ARG A 36 7.65 -0.81 2.31
CA ARG A 36 6.86 0.35 2.70
C ARG A 36 7.59 1.65 2.38
N HIS A 37 8.88 1.72 2.66
CA HIS A 37 9.70 2.87 2.30
C HIS A 37 9.66 3.16 0.79
N MET A 38 9.80 2.13 -0.06
CA MET A 38 9.77 2.31 -1.51
C MET A 38 8.38 2.69 -2.02
N LEU A 39 7.31 2.10 -1.45
CA LEU A 39 5.94 2.51 -1.73
C LEU A 39 5.72 3.97 -1.33
N ASN A 40 5.98 4.31 -0.06
CA ASN A 40 5.73 5.64 0.48
C ASN A 40 6.49 6.71 -0.30
N ARG A 41 7.75 6.43 -0.66
CA ARG A 41 8.53 7.32 -1.53
C ARG A 41 7.84 7.54 -2.88
N SER A 42 7.35 6.46 -3.53
CA SER A 42 6.68 6.57 -4.83
C SER A 42 5.36 7.36 -4.73
N VAL A 43 4.57 7.14 -3.68
CA VAL A 43 3.34 7.88 -3.40
C VAL A 43 3.65 9.36 -3.12
N GLN A 44 4.65 9.63 -2.28
CA GLN A 44 5.09 10.97 -1.95
C GLN A 44 5.54 11.77 -3.18
N ASP A 45 6.38 11.15 -4.04
CA ASP A 45 6.86 11.76 -5.27
C ASP A 45 5.68 12.06 -6.22
N PHE A 46 4.71 11.16 -6.31
CA PHE A 46 3.50 11.36 -7.12
C PHE A 46 2.63 12.50 -6.58
N ILE A 47 2.30 12.50 -5.28
CA ILE A 47 1.49 13.55 -4.65
C ILE A 47 2.15 14.91 -4.77
N THR A 48 3.47 14.99 -4.53
CA THR A 48 4.22 16.23 -4.70
C THR A 48 4.18 16.72 -6.14
N GLY A 49 4.31 15.81 -7.11
CA GLY A 49 4.29 16.12 -8.54
C GLY A 49 2.96 16.69 -9.04
N ILE A 50 1.83 16.31 -8.42
CA ILE A 50 0.50 16.83 -8.82
C ILE A 50 0.11 18.13 -8.11
N GLY A 51 0.85 18.56 -7.08
CA GLY A 51 0.60 19.82 -6.35
C GLY A 51 -0.65 19.76 -5.48
N PRO A 52 -0.58 19.19 -4.26
CA PRO A 52 -1.75 18.87 -3.44
C PRO A 52 -2.58 20.09 -3.00
N GLY A 53 -1.99 21.28 -2.88
CA GLY A 53 -2.61 22.46 -2.25
C GLY A 53 -3.91 22.98 -2.89
N SER A 54 -4.25 22.53 -4.08
CA SER A 54 -5.51 22.89 -4.76
C SER A 54 -6.54 21.75 -4.82
N LEU A 55 -6.20 20.57 -4.31
CA LEU A 55 -6.95 19.34 -4.49
C LEU A 55 -7.77 18.96 -3.27
N ASP A 56 -9.01 18.55 -3.51
CA ASP A 56 -9.87 17.91 -2.52
C ASP A 56 -9.52 16.41 -2.49
N ALA A 57 -8.95 15.93 -1.38
CA ALA A 57 -8.46 14.57 -1.22
C ALA A 57 -9.32 13.72 -0.29
N ALA A 58 -9.37 12.41 -0.55
CA ALA A 58 -9.88 11.44 0.40
C ALA A 58 -8.92 10.25 0.54
N GLU A 59 -8.89 9.65 1.73
CA GLU A 59 -8.18 8.40 2.00
C GLU A 59 -9.16 7.37 2.56
N ILE A 60 -9.07 6.15 2.04
CA ILE A 60 -9.90 5.02 2.44
C ILE A 60 -9.27 4.32 3.63
N SER A 61 -10.01 4.23 4.73
CA SER A 61 -9.60 3.53 5.97
C SER A 61 -8.23 3.97 6.49
N GLY A 62 -7.96 5.27 6.43
CA GLY A 62 -6.71 5.84 6.91
C GLY A 62 -6.66 7.35 6.86
N ALA A 63 -5.59 7.90 7.43
CA ALA A 63 -5.26 9.31 7.40
C ALA A 63 -3.73 9.53 7.27
N GLY A 64 -3.02 8.55 6.72
CA GLY A 64 -1.57 8.62 6.56
C GLY A 64 -1.12 9.74 5.63
N GLN A 65 -1.94 10.05 4.63
CA GLN A 65 -1.66 11.06 3.64
C GLN A 65 -2.22 12.46 4.02
N ALA A 66 -2.83 12.61 5.21
CA ALA A 66 -3.27 13.90 5.75
C ALA A 66 -2.12 14.87 6.03
N VAL A 67 -0.88 14.38 6.01
CA VAL A 67 0.36 15.17 6.22
C VAL A 67 0.67 16.15 5.10
N HIS A 68 0.04 15.98 3.94
CA HIS A 68 0.20 16.89 2.80
C HIS A 68 -0.70 18.12 2.95
N ASP A 69 -0.29 19.21 2.32
CA ASP A 69 -1.04 20.47 2.32
C ASP A 69 -2.18 20.43 1.30
N TRP A 70 -3.21 19.60 1.58
CA TRP A 70 -4.39 19.50 0.75
C TRP A 70 -5.29 20.73 0.89
N LYS A 71 -6.04 21.08 -0.15
CA LYS A 71 -7.11 22.07 -0.04
C LYS A 71 -8.20 21.59 0.95
N SER A 72 -8.57 20.31 0.87
CA SER A 72 -9.38 19.62 1.87
C SER A 72 -8.97 18.14 1.94
N PHE A 73 -9.12 17.53 3.12
CA PHE A 73 -8.85 16.10 3.32
C PHE A 73 -10.00 15.43 4.08
N THR A 74 -10.43 14.28 3.61
CA THR A 74 -11.50 13.48 4.20
C THR A 74 -11.02 12.05 4.41
N SER A 75 -11.13 11.52 5.63
CA SER A 75 -10.98 10.08 5.88
C SER A 75 -12.33 9.39 5.71
N LEU A 76 -12.36 8.30 4.94
CA LEU A 76 -13.52 7.47 4.68
C LEU A 76 -13.29 6.10 5.32
N ASP A 77 -13.68 5.97 6.59
CA ASP A 77 -13.28 4.86 7.44
C ASP A 77 -14.34 3.78 7.59
N TYR A 78 -13.96 2.51 7.42
CA TYR A 78 -14.77 1.37 7.79
C TYR A 78 -15.02 1.33 9.31
N PRO A 79 -16.20 0.95 9.82
CA PRO A 79 -17.38 0.49 9.07
C PRO A 79 -18.37 1.59 8.65
N ALA A 80 -18.11 2.85 8.97
CA ALA A 80 -19.01 3.95 8.60
C ALA A 80 -19.05 4.17 7.08
N PHE A 81 -17.95 3.88 6.40
CA PHE A 81 -17.85 3.84 4.95
C PHE A 81 -17.31 2.46 4.52
N ASP A 82 -18.16 1.68 3.82
CA ASP A 82 -17.74 0.41 3.20
C ASP A 82 -17.52 0.63 1.71
N LEU A 83 -16.28 0.41 1.27
CA LEU A 83 -15.87 0.61 -0.12
C LEU A 83 -16.57 -0.36 -1.10
N CYS A 84 -17.17 -1.45 -0.61
CA CYS A 84 -17.94 -2.38 -1.44
C CYS A 84 -19.43 -2.00 -1.61
N GLU A 85 -19.95 -1.12 -0.77
CA GLU A 85 -21.35 -0.71 -0.80
C GLU A 85 -21.61 0.44 -1.80
N PRO A 86 -22.84 0.62 -2.30
CA PRO A 86 -23.19 1.74 -3.16
C PRO A 86 -22.85 3.11 -2.53
N LEU A 87 -22.23 3.98 -3.31
CA LEU A 87 -21.87 5.31 -2.84
C LEU A 87 -23.10 6.19 -2.61
N SER A 88 -23.04 7.03 -1.58
CA SER A 88 -24.01 8.11 -1.40
C SER A 88 -23.67 9.27 -2.34
N SER A 89 -24.69 10.05 -2.73
CA SER A 89 -24.52 11.27 -3.53
C SER A 89 -23.64 12.34 -2.87
N GLU A 90 -23.38 12.21 -1.58
CA GLU A 90 -22.52 13.14 -0.84
C GLU A 90 -21.04 12.97 -1.13
N VAL A 91 -20.62 11.78 -1.58
CA VAL A 91 -19.21 11.45 -1.83
C VAL A 91 -18.92 11.13 -3.31
N GLU A 92 -19.94 10.78 -4.10
CA GLU A 92 -19.79 10.46 -5.51
C GLU A 92 -19.29 11.68 -6.30
N GLY A 93 -18.21 11.50 -7.08
CA GLY A 93 -17.62 12.54 -7.92
C GLY A 93 -17.10 13.76 -7.16
N LYS A 94 -16.80 13.64 -5.86
CA LYS A 94 -16.48 14.78 -4.99
C LYS A 94 -14.99 15.11 -4.98
N PHE A 95 -14.13 14.12 -5.11
CA PHE A 95 -12.71 14.29 -4.85
C PHE A 95 -11.88 14.47 -6.13
N ASP A 96 -10.78 15.22 -6.04
CA ASP A 96 -9.76 15.31 -7.08
C ASP A 96 -8.82 14.13 -7.03
N ILE A 97 -8.62 13.56 -5.82
CA ILE A 97 -7.80 12.39 -5.60
C ILE A 97 -8.36 11.51 -4.48
N VAL A 98 -8.35 10.22 -4.70
CA VAL A 98 -8.68 9.20 -3.69
C VAL A 98 -7.48 8.28 -3.50
N ILE A 99 -7.13 8.04 -2.23
CA ILE A 99 -6.00 7.21 -1.82
C ILE A 99 -6.53 5.97 -1.12
N CYS A 100 -6.14 4.79 -1.60
CA CYS A 100 -6.57 3.49 -1.10
C CYS A 100 -5.34 2.61 -0.90
N GLU A 101 -4.70 2.73 0.25
CA GLU A 101 -3.47 2.02 0.57
C GLU A 101 -3.73 0.84 1.50
N GLN A 102 -3.38 -0.36 1.06
CA GLN A 102 -3.48 -1.59 1.86
C GLN A 102 -4.91 -1.87 2.35
N VAL A 103 -5.88 -1.69 1.47
CA VAL A 103 -7.30 -1.91 1.73
C VAL A 103 -7.89 -3.01 0.84
N LEU A 104 -7.50 -3.06 -0.45
CA LEU A 104 -8.10 -3.99 -1.41
C LEU A 104 -7.89 -5.47 -1.08
N GLU A 105 -6.87 -5.80 -0.31
CA GLU A 105 -6.67 -7.15 0.21
C GLU A 105 -7.72 -7.56 1.24
N HIS A 106 -8.37 -6.57 1.89
CA HIS A 106 -9.33 -6.76 2.98
C HIS A 106 -10.79 -6.63 2.55
N VAL A 107 -11.07 -6.20 1.33
CA VAL A 107 -12.43 -6.07 0.82
C VAL A 107 -12.97 -7.41 0.31
N ILE A 108 -14.27 -7.65 0.47
CA ILE A 108 -14.88 -8.90 0.02
C ILE A 108 -15.08 -8.94 -1.50
N ASP A 109 -15.39 -7.80 -2.13
CA ASP A 109 -15.54 -7.65 -3.58
C ASP A 109 -14.61 -6.54 -4.13
N PRO A 110 -13.41 -6.90 -4.60
CA PRO A 110 -12.46 -5.93 -5.13
C PRO A 110 -12.94 -5.26 -6.42
N ASN A 111 -13.87 -5.89 -7.19
CA ASN A 111 -14.41 -5.25 -8.38
C ASN A 111 -15.40 -4.15 -8.02
N ALA A 112 -16.25 -4.35 -7.01
CA ALA A 112 -17.11 -3.29 -6.48
C ALA A 112 -16.27 -2.16 -5.90
N ALA A 113 -15.28 -2.49 -5.08
CA ALA A 113 -14.35 -1.52 -4.50
C ALA A 113 -13.63 -0.69 -5.57
N ALA A 114 -13.11 -1.33 -6.63
CA ALA A 114 -12.42 -0.62 -7.71
C ALA A 114 -13.35 0.32 -8.49
N ARG A 115 -14.61 -0.09 -8.76
CA ARG A 115 -15.61 0.81 -9.36
C ARG A 115 -15.90 2.02 -8.47
N ASN A 116 -16.13 1.79 -7.19
CA ASN A 116 -16.38 2.85 -6.23
C ASN A 116 -15.20 3.82 -6.09
N LEU A 117 -13.94 3.34 -6.15
CA LEU A 117 -12.77 4.23 -6.21
C LEU A 117 -12.84 5.18 -7.42
N GLY A 118 -13.25 4.67 -8.58
CA GLY A 118 -13.47 5.48 -9.78
C GLY A 118 -14.66 6.44 -9.64
N ASP A 119 -15.72 6.02 -8.94
CA ASP A 119 -16.93 6.84 -8.77
C ASP A 119 -16.75 7.92 -7.70
N LEU A 120 -15.86 7.75 -6.73
CA LEU A 120 -15.51 8.78 -5.75
C LEU A 120 -14.79 9.99 -6.38
N VAL A 121 -13.99 9.78 -7.41
CA VAL A 121 -13.29 10.88 -8.06
C VAL A 121 -14.11 11.51 -9.19
N ARG A 122 -13.96 12.81 -9.35
CA ARG A 122 -14.54 13.55 -10.48
C ARG A 122 -13.84 13.20 -11.80
N PRO A 123 -14.47 13.46 -12.97
CA PRO A 123 -13.80 13.29 -14.26
C PRO A 123 -12.42 13.96 -14.28
N GLY A 124 -11.38 13.27 -14.74
CA GLY A 124 -10.00 13.72 -14.69
C GLY A 124 -9.30 13.56 -13.33
N GLY A 125 -10.03 13.18 -12.28
CA GLY A 125 -9.48 12.92 -10.95
C GLY A 125 -8.62 11.65 -10.89
N ARG A 126 -7.84 11.48 -9.83
CA ARG A 126 -6.83 10.43 -9.70
C ARG A 126 -7.12 9.47 -8.56
N VAL A 127 -6.63 8.26 -8.71
CA VAL A 127 -6.70 7.20 -7.69
C VAL A 127 -5.30 6.66 -7.45
N ILE A 128 -4.90 6.59 -6.19
CA ILE A 128 -3.72 5.88 -5.72
C ILE A 128 -4.18 4.59 -5.05
N VAL A 129 -3.64 3.46 -5.48
CA VAL A 129 -3.94 2.16 -4.87
C VAL A 129 -2.66 1.43 -4.54
N SER A 130 -2.58 0.81 -3.37
CA SER A 130 -1.50 -0.11 -3.05
C SER A 130 -2.01 -1.37 -2.34
N THR A 131 -1.34 -2.50 -2.58
CA THR A 131 -1.65 -3.79 -1.97
C THR A 131 -0.39 -4.59 -1.69
N PRO A 132 -0.38 -5.47 -0.70
CA PRO A 132 0.71 -6.44 -0.52
C PRO A 132 0.59 -7.56 -1.56
N PHE A 133 1.72 -8.24 -1.84
CA PHE A 133 1.71 -9.45 -2.66
C PHE A 133 2.39 -10.63 -1.97
N LEU A 134 3.71 -10.74 -1.98
CA LEU A 134 4.41 -11.88 -1.39
C LEU A 134 4.65 -11.68 0.12
N ILE A 135 3.56 -11.68 0.87
CA ILE A 135 3.58 -11.68 2.35
C ILE A 135 2.68 -12.77 2.91
N LYS A 136 2.88 -13.10 4.17
CA LYS A 136 1.97 -14.01 4.87
C LYS A 136 0.57 -13.41 5.01
N VAL A 137 -0.45 -14.27 5.11
CA VAL A 137 -1.82 -13.86 5.47
C VAL A 137 -1.78 -13.10 6.79
N HIS A 138 -2.48 -11.97 6.84
CA HIS A 138 -2.56 -11.10 8.01
C HIS A 138 -3.99 -10.64 8.23
N GLU A 139 -4.56 -11.06 9.33
CA GLU A 139 -5.94 -10.79 9.69
C GLU A 139 -6.02 -10.20 11.09
N LEU A 140 -6.99 -9.33 11.31
CA LEU A 140 -7.39 -8.82 12.62
C LEU A 140 -8.92 -8.99 12.78
N PRO A 141 -9.38 -10.24 13.03
CA PRO A 141 -10.82 -10.56 13.05
C PRO A 141 -11.62 -9.74 14.07
N MET A 142 -10.97 -9.32 15.17
CA MET A 142 -11.60 -8.47 16.18
C MET A 142 -12.02 -7.09 15.66
N TYR A 143 -11.46 -6.65 14.52
CA TYR A 143 -11.80 -5.42 13.81
C TYR A 143 -12.57 -5.68 12.50
N GLY A 144 -12.99 -6.94 12.25
CA GLY A 144 -13.62 -7.33 10.99
C GLY A 144 -12.68 -7.34 9.79
N MET A 145 -11.37 -7.28 10.01
CA MET A 145 -10.36 -7.20 8.97
C MET A 145 -9.87 -8.62 8.63
N PHE A 146 -10.27 -9.10 7.47
CA PHE A 146 -9.86 -10.38 6.88
C PHE A 146 -8.98 -10.14 5.67
N ASP A 147 -8.21 -11.13 5.24
CA ASP A 147 -7.20 -11.00 4.19
C ASP A 147 -7.55 -11.94 3.02
N TYR A 148 -8.22 -11.39 2.00
CA TYR A 148 -8.83 -12.17 0.92
C TYR A 148 -7.95 -12.24 -0.34
N TRP A 149 -7.20 -11.17 -0.68
CA TRP A 149 -6.67 -10.99 -2.02
C TRP A 149 -5.17 -10.69 -2.07
N ARG A 150 -4.56 -11.11 -3.16
CA ARG A 150 -3.20 -10.73 -3.56
C ARG A 150 -3.22 -10.37 -5.05
N PHE A 151 -2.72 -9.18 -5.36
CA PHE A 151 -2.69 -8.70 -6.73
C PHE A 151 -1.26 -8.65 -7.25
N THR A 152 -1.01 -9.32 -8.39
CA THR A 152 0.19 -9.06 -9.17
C THR A 152 0.12 -7.65 -9.77
N PRO A 153 1.24 -7.05 -10.23
CA PRO A 153 1.20 -5.77 -10.93
C PRO A 153 0.21 -5.74 -12.10
N ARG A 154 0.15 -6.83 -12.88
CA ARG A 154 -0.80 -6.98 -13.98
C ARG A 154 -2.24 -7.14 -13.48
N GLY A 155 -2.43 -7.91 -12.42
CA GLY A 155 -3.76 -8.11 -11.82
C GLY A 155 -4.36 -6.81 -11.29
N LEU A 156 -3.56 -5.99 -10.59
CA LEU A 156 -4.00 -4.68 -10.10
C LEU A 156 -4.34 -3.73 -11.26
N ARG A 157 -3.49 -3.67 -12.30
CA ARG A 157 -3.79 -2.91 -13.52
C ARG A 157 -5.14 -3.32 -14.12
N THR A 158 -5.32 -4.62 -14.35
CA THR A 158 -6.54 -5.15 -14.99
C THR A 158 -7.79 -4.85 -14.16
N LEU A 159 -7.69 -4.96 -12.82
CA LEU A 159 -8.78 -4.63 -11.91
C LEU A 159 -9.24 -3.17 -12.08
N LEU A 160 -8.28 -2.23 -12.09
CA LEU A 160 -8.57 -0.80 -12.21
C LEU A 160 -9.07 -0.43 -13.63
N GLU A 161 -8.48 -1.01 -14.67
CA GLU A 161 -8.93 -0.80 -16.06
C GLU A 161 -10.36 -1.33 -16.28
N ASN A 162 -10.70 -2.50 -15.70
CA ASN A 162 -12.07 -3.04 -15.75
C ASN A 162 -13.08 -2.18 -14.97
N ALA A 163 -12.61 -1.36 -14.03
CA ALA A 163 -13.41 -0.37 -13.32
C ALA A 163 -13.55 0.97 -14.09
N GLY A 164 -13.04 1.06 -15.31
CA GLY A 164 -13.12 2.26 -16.15
C GLY A 164 -12.05 3.31 -15.89
N LEU A 165 -11.01 2.98 -15.14
CA LEU A 165 -9.89 3.87 -14.85
C LEU A 165 -8.77 3.69 -15.90
N GLU A 166 -8.09 4.78 -16.25
CA GLU A 166 -6.86 4.77 -17.04
C GLU A 166 -5.65 4.62 -16.11
N VAL A 167 -4.97 3.48 -16.15
CA VAL A 167 -3.80 3.25 -15.29
C VAL A 167 -2.55 3.90 -15.90
N GLU A 168 -2.13 5.02 -15.30
CA GLU A 168 -0.96 5.80 -15.71
C GLU A 168 0.35 5.06 -15.37
N THR A 169 0.44 4.50 -14.17
CA THR A 169 1.64 3.80 -13.69
C THR A 169 1.29 2.61 -12.82
N VAL A 170 2.04 1.53 -12.95
CA VAL A 170 2.07 0.44 -11.98
C VAL A 170 3.51 0.27 -11.50
N GLY A 171 3.69 0.35 -10.19
CA GLY A 171 4.94 0.09 -9.51
C GLY A 171 4.87 -1.20 -8.69
N ALA A 172 6.02 -1.80 -8.48
CA ALA A 172 6.17 -2.93 -7.57
C ALA A 172 7.59 -2.96 -7.02
N TRP A 173 7.71 -3.41 -5.79
CA TRP A 173 9.01 -3.57 -5.18
C TRP A 173 9.04 -4.79 -4.27
N GLY A 174 10.14 -5.51 -4.32
CA GLY A 174 10.44 -6.63 -3.46
C GLY A 174 11.73 -7.33 -3.85
N ASN A 175 12.14 -8.27 -3.05
CA ASN A 175 13.25 -9.17 -3.31
C ASN A 175 13.15 -10.41 -2.41
N HIS A 176 14.01 -11.38 -2.66
CA HIS A 176 14.04 -12.67 -1.96
C HIS A 176 14.24 -12.51 -0.44
N GLU A 177 15.14 -11.63 -0.02
CA GLU A 177 15.42 -11.43 1.39
C GLU A 177 14.26 -10.81 2.14
N VAL A 178 13.58 -9.85 1.54
CA VAL A 178 12.39 -9.21 2.13
C VAL A 178 11.24 -10.20 2.26
N VAL A 179 11.04 -11.07 1.26
CA VAL A 179 10.04 -12.16 1.36
C VAL A 179 10.36 -13.09 2.53
N LEU A 180 11.59 -13.57 2.64
CA LEU A 180 11.99 -14.44 3.75
C LEU A 180 11.78 -13.79 5.10
N GLY A 181 12.11 -12.50 5.23
CA GLY A 181 11.90 -11.79 6.47
C GLY A 181 10.44 -11.58 6.82
N ASN A 182 9.59 -11.28 5.85
CA ASN A 182 8.16 -11.16 6.08
C ASN A 182 7.52 -12.48 6.53
N LEU A 183 8.05 -13.63 6.11
CA LEU A 183 7.58 -14.95 6.56
C LEU A 183 7.99 -15.26 8.00
N ASP A 184 9.15 -14.80 8.44
CA ASP A 184 9.68 -15.09 9.78
C ASP A 184 9.25 -14.04 10.82
N LEU A 185 9.48 -12.76 10.54
CA LEU A 185 9.15 -11.66 11.46
C LEU A 185 9.06 -10.34 10.69
N TRP A 186 7.92 -9.67 10.72
CA TRP A 186 7.67 -8.39 10.04
C TRP A 186 8.72 -7.31 10.29
N SER A 187 9.32 -7.31 11.48
CA SER A 187 10.32 -6.34 11.91
C SER A 187 11.78 -6.79 11.70
N ALA A 188 12.04 -8.02 11.24
CA ALA A 188 13.39 -8.58 11.23
C ALA A 188 14.23 -8.12 10.04
N LEU A 189 13.62 -7.62 8.99
CA LEU A 189 14.31 -7.14 7.79
C LEU A 189 14.24 -5.62 7.66
N ARG A 190 14.75 -4.97 8.65
CA ARG A 190 15.04 -3.56 8.55
C ARG A 190 16.42 -3.39 7.91
N ARG A 191 16.43 -2.94 6.64
CA ARG A 191 17.52 -2.16 6.01
C ARG A 191 18.97 -2.60 6.27
N TRP A 192 19.25 -3.86 6.46
CA TRP A 192 20.60 -4.32 6.81
C TRP A 192 21.42 -4.82 5.63
N HIS A 193 20.91 -4.73 4.40
CA HIS A 193 21.68 -4.97 3.19
C HIS A 193 21.20 -4.08 2.03
N PRO A 194 22.00 -3.97 0.98
CA PRO A 194 21.71 -3.10 -0.14
C PRO A 194 20.34 -3.39 -0.73
N LEU A 195 19.58 -2.35 -0.95
CA LEU A 195 18.29 -2.44 -1.59
C LEU A 195 18.46 -2.69 -3.06
N HIS A 196 17.98 -3.82 -3.47
CA HIS A 196 17.74 -4.07 -4.88
C HIS A 196 16.31 -4.54 -5.07
N ASN A 197 15.73 -4.22 -6.20
CA ASN A 197 14.43 -4.71 -6.60
C ASN A 197 14.60 -5.93 -7.49
N GLU A 198 13.88 -7.01 -7.16
CA GLU A 198 13.75 -8.18 -8.03
C GLU A 198 12.33 -8.16 -8.62
N PRO A 199 12.16 -7.75 -9.90
CA PRO A 199 10.83 -7.51 -10.48
C PRO A 199 9.90 -8.72 -10.45
N ASP A 200 10.45 -9.93 -10.42
CA ASP A 200 9.70 -11.20 -10.37
C ASP A 200 9.30 -11.60 -8.93
N ILE A 201 9.81 -10.87 -7.92
CA ILE A 201 9.57 -11.16 -6.50
C ILE A 201 8.98 -9.92 -5.78
N PRO A 202 7.86 -9.36 -6.24
CA PRO A 202 7.26 -8.19 -5.61
C PRO A 202 6.68 -8.55 -4.23
N VAL A 203 6.90 -7.70 -3.26
CA VAL A 203 6.29 -7.77 -1.92
C VAL A 203 5.19 -6.72 -1.78
N GLN A 204 5.37 -5.59 -2.45
CA GLN A 204 4.43 -4.49 -2.49
C GLN A 204 4.14 -4.12 -3.94
N VAL A 205 2.87 -3.85 -4.24
CA VAL A 205 2.38 -3.42 -5.56
C VAL A 205 1.56 -2.16 -5.38
N TRP A 206 1.68 -1.21 -6.30
CA TRP A 206 0.87 0.00 -6.31
C TRP A 206 0.55 0.46 -7.74
N ALA A 207 -0.49 1.26 -7.86
CA ALA A 207 -0.88 1.87 -9.12
C ALA A 207 -1.33 3.32 -8.92
N PHE A 208 -1.03 4.14 -9.90
CA PHE A 208 -1.60 5.47 -10.07
C PHE A 208 -2.50 5.44 -11.30
N ALA A 209 -3.74 5.82 -11.11
CA ALA A 209 -4.76 5.77 -12.15
C ALA A 209 -5.55 7.08 -12.21
N ARG A 210 -6.24 7.32 -13.32
CA ARG A 210 -7.05 8.49 -13.56
C ARG A 210 -8.43 8.09 -14.08
N LYS A 211 -9.47 8.80 -13.64
CA LYS A 211 -10.79 8.72 -14.27
C LYS A 211 -10.75 9.48 -15.60
N PRO A 212 -11.20 8.90 -16.71
CA PRO A 212 -11.36 9.63 -17.96
C PRO A 212 -12.20 10.91 -17.81
N THR A 213 -11.94 11.91 -18.65
CA THR A 213 -12.70 13.18 -18.69
C THR A 213 -14.00 13.05 -19.45
#